data_cb615c2d6bf312975ae43392b34e0fa7
#
_entry.id   cb615c2d6bf312975ae43392b34e0fa7
#
_cell.length_a   1.000
_cell.length_b   1.000
_cell.length_c   1.000
_cell.angle_alpha   90.00
_cell.angle_beta   90.00
_cell.angle_gamma   90.00
#
_symmetry.space_group_name_H-M   'P 1'
#
loop_
_entity.id
_entity.type
_entity.pdbx_description
1 polymer ?
#
loop_
_entity_poly.entity_id
_entity_poly.type
_entity_poly.pdbx_seq_one_letter_code
_entity_poly.pdbx_strand_id
1 'polypeptide(L)'
;MAVGPMTPKERFTAALTGQPVDRPCAASITSVVNFELMDLVGPHFPEANTDPEPMAELAASAHDVMGFDSVMPIFGIAQEATALGCVVDFSDPGNLPTPQYAPWADREAEIRLPEGFPDSFLEDKYVKCSLDAIRILKEHFGNEVMILGKVMGPWTLSYHVYNVQEFLMDTLADPDRVRRSLDALSEVP
;
A
#
# COMPACT_ATOMS: atom_id res chain seq x y z
N MET A 1 -7.33 -26.31 -27.16
CA MET A 1 -6.22 -27.11 -26.59
C MET A 1 -6.17 -26.80 -25.12
N ALA A 2 -5.96 -27.77 -24.24
CA ALA A 2 -5.76 -27.53 -22.82
C ALA A 2 -4.43 -26.79 -22.62
N VAL A 3 -4.43 -25.78 -21.75
CA VAL A 3 -3.23 -25.05 -21.34
C VAL A 3 -2.44 -25.95 -20.39
N GLY A 4 -1.12 -26.01 -20.55
CA GLY A 4 -0.26 -26.74 -19.62
C GLY A 4 -0.18 -26.07 -18.25
N PRO A 5 0.42 -26.71 -17.21
CA PRO A 5 0.60 -26.12 -15.90
C PRO A 5 1.34 -24.78 -15.97
N MET A 6 0.85 -23.79 -15.23
CA MET A 6 1.41 -22.44 -15.16
C MET A 6 1.91 -22.13 -13.74
N THR A 7 2.96 -21.34 -13.64
CA THR A 7 3.32 -20.72 -12.35
C THR A 7 2.24 -19.73 -11.91
N PRO A 8 2.13 -19.40 -10.62
CA PRO A 8 1.23 -18.35 -10.11
C PRO A 8 1.33 -17.04 -10.90
N LYS A 9 2.56 -16.58 -11.16
CA LYS A 9 2.81 -15.33 -11.91
C LYS A 9 2.39 -15.41 -13.37
N GLU A 10 2.67 -16.53 -14.07
CA GLU A 10 2.22 -16.73 -15.46
C GLU A 10 0.71 -16.75 -15.53
N ARG A 11 0.04 -17.44 -14.61
CA ARG A 11 -1.41 -17.51 -14.52
C ARG A 11 -2.04 -16.14 -14.26
N PHE A 12 -1.49 -15.40 -13.28
CA PHE A 12 -1.94 -14.03 -12.98
C PHE A 12 -1.82 -13.14 -14.21
N THR A 13 -0.66 -13.16 -14.89
CA THR A 13 -0.41 -12.34 -16.07
C THR A 13 -1.33 -12.73 -17.24
N ALA A 14 -1.52 -14.01 -17.48
CA ALA A 14 -2.43 -14.50 -18.52
C ALA A 14 -3.88 -14.10 -18.23
N ALA A 15 -4.35 -14.27 -16.99
CA ALA A 15 -5.68 -13.86 -16.57
C ALA A 15 -5.91 -12.35 -16.74
N LEU A 16 -4.94 -11.54 -16.33
CA LEU A 16 -5.01 -10.06 -16.45
C LEU A 16 -5.07 -9.60 -17.91
N THR A 17 -4.42 -10.32 -18.81
CA THR A 17 -4.37 -9.99 -20.24
C THR A 17 -5.43 -10.74 -21.09
N GLY A 18 -6.38 -11.44 -20.43
CA GLY A 18 -7.43 -12.18 -21.12
C GLY A 18 -6.94 -13.40 -21.90
N GLN A 19 -5.78 -13.93 -21.54
CA GLN A 19 -5.24 -15.15 -22.16
C GLN A 19 -5.76 -16.42 -21.46
N PRO A 20 -5.80 -17.57 -22.15
CA PRO A 20 -6.17 -18.85 -21.54
C PRO A 20 -5.28 -19.22 -20.37
N VAL A 21 -5.88 -19.74 -19.31
CA VAL A 21 -5.22 -20.18 -18.07
C VAL A 21 -5.47 -21.66 -17.79
N ASP A 22 -4.58 -22.30 -17.04
CA ASP A 22 -4.70 -23.72 -16.65
C ASP A 22 -5.80 -23.94 -15.60
N ARG A 23 -6.06 -22.93 -14.74
CA ARG A 23 -7.16 -22.86 -13.77
C ARG A 23 -7.53 -21.40 -13.50
N PRO A 24 -8.68 -21.09 -12.89
CA PRO A 24 -8.99 -19.73 -12.43
C PRO A 24 -7.87 -19.18 -11.55
N CYS A 25 -7.45 -17.93 -11.81
CA CYS A 25 -6.46 -17.24 -11.00
C CYS A 25 -7.09 -16.87 -9.64
N ALA A 26 -6.47 -17.32 -8.57
CA ALA A 26 -6.83 -16.95 -7.21
C ALA A 26 -5.86 -15.86 -6.72
N ALA A 27 -6.24 -14.60 -6.81
CA ALA A 27 -5.38 -13.49 -6.46
C ALA A 27 -6.15 -12.39 -5.71
N SER A 28 -5.46 -11.68 -4.84
CA SER A 28 -5.96 -10.45 -4.25
C SER A 28 -5.15 -9.27 -4.77
N ILE A 29 -5.84 -8.21 -5.16
CA ILE A 29 -5.21 -6.92 -5.52
C ILE A 29 -4.97 -6.04 -4.30
N THR A 30 -5.34 -6.53 -3.10
CA THR A 30 -5.04 -5.92 -1.81
C THR A 30 -4.27 -6.92 -0.95
N SER A 31 -3.63 -6.44 0.13
CA SER A 31 -3.01 -7.32 1.12
C SER A 31 -4.03 -8.26 1.75
N VAL A 32 -3.59 -9.48 2.06
CA VAL A 32 -4.42 -10.49 2.73
C VAL A 32 -3.84 -10.70 4.12
N VAL A 33 -4.64 -10.40 5.15
CA VAL A 33 -4.24 -10.53 6.53
C VAL A 33 -5.45 -10.63 7.45
N ASN A 34 -5.35 -11.47 8.47
CA ASN A 34 -6.25 -11.55 9.62
C ASN A 34 -5.46 -12.05 10.83
N PHE A 35 -6.06 -12.03 12.00
CA PHE A 35 -5.39 -12.43 13.23
C PHE A 35 -4.99 -13.91 13.23
N GLU A 36 -5.84 -14.81 12.71
CA GLU A 36 -5.54 -16.23 12.62
C GLU A 36 -4.31 -16.49 11.74
N LEU A 37 -4.14 -15.73 10.68
CA LEU A 37 -2.97 -15.83 9.80
C LEU A 37 -1.72 -15.31 10.50
N MET A 38 -1.80 -14.19 11.23
CA MET A 38 -0.73 -13.68 12.07
C MET A 38 -0.31 -14.70 13.14
N ASP A 39 -1.27 -15.29 13.85
CA ASP A 39 -1.02 -16.33 14.86
C ASP A 39 -0.34 -17.58 14.26
N LEU A 40 -0.66 -17.91 13.01
CA LEU A 40 -0.11 -19.06 12.32
C LEU A 40 1.33 -18.86 11.86
N VAL A 41 1.66 -17.65 11.35
CA VAL A 41 2.97 -17.38 10.74
C VAL A 41 3.92 -16.61 11.65
N GLY A 42 3.43 -15.95 12.69
CA GLY A 42 4.21 -15.29 13.74
C GLY A 42 4.24 -13.77 13.70
N PRO A 43 4.47 -13.10 12.57
CA PRO A 43 4.47 -11.63 12.52
C PRO A 43 3.10 -11.01 12.81
N HIS A 44 3.07 -10.03 13.69
CA HIS A 44 1.88 -9.29 14.10
C HIS A 44 2.02 -7.78 13.82
N PHE A 45 0.93 -7.03 13.91
CA PHE A 45 0.99 -5.58 14.03
C PHE A 45 1.39 -5.20 15.46
N PRO A 46 2.18 -4.12 15.67
CA PRO A 46 2.60 -3.12 14.66
C PRO A 46 3.86 -3.50 13.84
N GLU A 47 4.60 -4.54 14.22
CA GLU A 47 5.88 -4.90 13.60
C GLU A 47 5.74 -5.10 12.08
N ALA A 48 4.73 -5.86 11.65
CA ALA A 48 4.46 -6.10 10.23
C ALA A 48 4.04 -4.85 9.43
N ASN A 49 3.84 -3.69 10.09
CA ASN A 49 3.64 -2.41 9.42
C ASN A 49 4.89 -1.53 9.39
N THR A 50 5.92 -1.85 10.20
CA THR A 50 7.03 -0.94 10.49
C THR A 50 8.41 -1.56 10.27
N ASP A 51 8.47 -2.87 10.04
CA ASP A 51 9.70 -3.63 9.78
C ASP A 51 9.52 -4.46 8.50
N PRO A 52 10.45 -4.39 7.55
CA PRO A 52 10.31 -5.03 6.24
C PRO A 52 10.34 -6.57 6.30
N GLU A 53 11.06 -7.18 7.24
CA GLU A 53 11.12 -8.64 7.36
C GLU A 53 9.79 -9.23 7.84
N PRO A 54 9.20 -8.83 9.01
CA PRO A 54 7.87 -9.25 9.41
C PRO A 54 6.78 -8.90 8.39
N MET A 55 6.89 -7.74 7.72
CA MET A 55 5.96 -7.34 6.65
C MET A 55 6.00 -8.31 5.48
N ALA A 56 7.18 -8.68 5.00
CA ALA A 56 7.34 -9.62 3.90
C ALA A 56 6.89 -11.04 4.27
N GLU A 57 7.25 -11.52 5.47
CA GLU A 57 6.85 -12.84 5.97
C GLU A 57 5.33 -12.97 6.06
N LEU A 58 4.67 -11.99 6.66
CA LEU A 58 3.20 -11.97 6.73
C LEU A 58 2.56 -11.91 5.34
N ALA A 59 3.12 -11.13 4.42
CA ALA A 59 2.61 -11.05 3.04
C ALA A 59 2.81 -12.35 2.25
N ALA A 60 3.93 -13.07 2.47
CA ALA A 60 4.21 -14.34 1.82
C ALA A 60 3.16 -15.40 2.16
N SER A 61 2.56 -15.34 3.34
CA SER A 61 1.54 -16.28 3.81
C SER A 61 0.30 -16.33 2.90
N ALA A 62 -0.01 -15.27 2.17
CA ALA A 62 -1.09 -15.28 1.18
C ALA A 62 -0.85 -16.35 0.11
N HIS A 63 0.41 -16.59 -0.29
CA HIS A 63 0.77 -17.68 -1.20
C HIS A 63 1.07 -18.98 -0.44
N ASP A 64 1.97 -18.94 0.53
CA ASP A 64 2.54 -20.12 1.16
C ASP A 64 1.50 -20.91 1.99
N VAL A 65 0.54 -20.20 2.58
CA VAL A 65 -0.52 -20.80 3.42
C VAL A 65 -1.84 -20.91 2.67
N MET A 66 -2.25 -19.84 1.98
CA MET A 66 -3.58 -19.77 1.37
C MET A 66 -3.59 -20.13 -0.13
N GLY A 67 -2.43 -20.29 -0.78
CA GLY A 67 -2.31 -20.69 -2.18
C GLY A 67 -2.71 -19.64 -3.21
N PHE A 68 -2.69 -18.34 -2.85
CA PHE A 68 -2.94 -17.28 -3.80
C PHE A 68 -1.84 -17.17 -4.86
N ASP A 69 -2.21 -16.73 -6.04
CA ASP A 69 -1.29 -16.51 -7.16
C ASP A 69 -0.54 -15.15 -7.06
N SER A 70 -0.86 -14.35 -6.04
CA SER A 70 -0.21 -13.07 -5.78
C SER A 70 -0.01 -12.81 -4.29
N VAL A 71 0.99 -11.97 -3.98
CA VAL A 71 1.26 -11.44 -2.64
C VAL A 71 1.39 -9.92 -2.70
N MET A 72 1.04 -9.21 -1.60
CA MET A 72 1.20 -7.77 -1.47
C MET A 72 1.55 -7.41 -0.03
N PRO A 73 2.73 -6.78 0.24
CA PRO A 73 3.20 -6.54 1.60
C PRO A 73 2.62 -5.29 2.26
N ILE A 74 1.98 -4.39 1.52
CA ILE A 74 1.53 -3.10 2.05
C ILE A 74 0.14 -3.28 2.69
N PHE A 75 0.08 -3.47 4.01
CA PHE A 75 -1.16 -3.71 4.75
C PHE A 75 -1.96 -2.43 4.99
N GLY A 76 -1.27 -1.35 5.35
CA GLY A 76 -1.89 -0.04 5.61
C GLY A 76 -2.09 0.81 4.34
N ILE A 77 -2.64 2.01 4.56
CA ILE A 77 -2.83 3.05 3.53
C ILE A 77 -2.20 4.38 3.97
N ALA A 78 -1.41 4.36 5.05
CA ALA A 78 -0.88 5.56 5.68
C ALA A 78 0.63 5.73 5.52
N GLN A 79 1.34 4.76 4.89
CA GLN A 79 2.78 4.83 4.71
C GLN A 79 3.21 6.04 3.86
N GLU A 80 2.52 6.28 2.74
CA GLU A 80 2.78 7.45 1.90
C GLU A 80 2.41 8.76 2.60
N ALA A 81 1.43 8.73 3.49
CA ALA A 81 1.01 9.91 4.24
C ALA A 81 2.11 10.42 5.19
N THR A 82 2.94 9.53 5.76
CA THR A 82 4.09 9.96 6.59
C THR A 82 5.10 10.75 5.78
N ALA A 83 5.41 10.28 4.58
CA ALA A 83 6.31 10.96 3.65
C ALA A 83 5.77 12.32 3.18
N LEU A 84 4.45 12.53 3.27
CA LEU A 84 3.78 13.80 2.96
C LEU A 84 3.62 14.71 4.18
N GLY A 85 4.20 14.33 5.33
CA GLY A 85 4.23 15.15 6.54
C GLY A 85 3.11 14.87 7.54
N CYS A 86 2.31 13.81 7.33
CA CYS A 86 1.36 13.37 8.34
C CYS A 86 2.07 12.71 9.52
N VAL A 87 1.54 12.91 10.73
CA VAL A 87 1.92 12.08 11.89
C VAL A 87 0.95 10.92 11.96
N VAL A 88 1.46 9.70 11.84
CA VAL A 88 0.65 8.48 11.82
C VAL A 88 1.00 7.62 13.03
N ASP A 89 -0.02 7.14 13.72
CA ASP A 89 0.13 6.17 14.80
C ASP A 89 0.10 4.75 14.24
N PHE A 90 1.21 4.04 14.40
CA PHE A 90 1.38 2.64 14.01
C PHE A 90 1.36 1.69 15.22
N SER A 91 1.13 2.19 16.43
CA SER A 91 1.30 1.40 17.66
C SER A 91 0.13 0.47 17.98
N ASP A 92 -1.03 0.64 17.36
CA ASP A 92 -2.22 -0.15 17.64
C ASP A 92 -2.12 -1.54 16.97
N PRO A 93 -2.09 -2.64 17.74
CA PRO A 93 -2.02 -3.99 17.16
C PRO A 93 -3.36 -4.48 16.58
N GLY A 94 -4.46 -3.83 16.89
CA GLY A 94 -5.81 -4.25 16.49
C GLY A 94 -6.43 -3.44 15.36
N ASN A 95 -5.80 -2.34 14.96
CA ASN A 95 -6.34 -1.44 13.94
C ASN A 95 -5.29 -1.06 12.90
N LEU A 96 -5.79 -0.62 11.74
CA LEU A 96 -4.92 -0.04 10.72
C LEU A 96 -4.36 1.31 11.19
N PRO A 97 -3.10 1.63 10.84
CA PRO A 97 -2.49 2.92 11.16
C PRO A 97 -3.32 4.09 10.66
N THR A 98 -3.53 5.09 11.50
CA THR A 98 -4.33 6.28 11.19
C THR A 98 -3.56 7.57 11.41
N PRO A 99 -3.72 8.58 10.53
CA PRO A 99 -3.12 9.90 10.74
C PRO A 99 -3.70 10.58 11.99
N GLN A 100 -2.81 11.09 12.84
CA GLN A 100 -3.12 11.92 14.01
C GLN A 100 -2.98 13.42 13.70
N TYR A 101 -2.23 13.74 12.65
CA TYR A 101 -2.02 15.11 12.17
C TYR A 101 -2.00 15.10 10.63
N ALA A 102 -2.71 16.07 10.06
CA ALA A 102 -2.80 16.30 8.62
C ALA A 102 -2.24 17.69 8.27
N PRO A 103 -1.16 17.82 7.50
CA PRO A 103 -0.46 19.08 7.27
C PRO A 103 -1.30 20.14 6.54
N TRP A 104 -2.30 19.72 5.75
CA TRP A 104 -3.16 20.63 4.98
C TRP A 104 -4.56 20.82 5.59
N ALA A 105 -4.80 20.32 6.81
CA ALA A 105 -6.09 20.49 7.50
C ALA A 105 -6.37 21.96 7.87
N ASP A 106 -5.32 22.73 8.16
CA ASP A 106 -5.45 24.18 8.35
C ASP A 106 -5.68 24.85 6.99
N ARG A 107 -6.72 25.70 6.92
CA ARG A 107 -7.07 26.45 5.70
C ARG A 107 -5.99 27.46 5.28
N GLU A 108 -5.20 27.95 6.23
CA GLU A 108 -4.06 28.83 5.98
C GLU A 108 -2.81 28.06 5.53
N ALA A 109 -2.79 26.73 5.64
CA ALA A 109 -1.66 25.94 5.23
C ALA A 109 -1.45 26.02 3.71
N GLU A 110 -0.19 26.20 3.32
CA GLU A 110 0.21 26.16 1.92
C GLU A 110 0.12 24.71 1.37
N ILE A 111 -0.56 24.55 0.23
CA ILE A 111 -0.62 23.27 -0.47
C ILE A 111 0.70 23.08 -1.24
N ARG A 112 1.59 22.30 -0.66
CA ARG A 112 2.87 21.95 -1.28
C ARG A 112 3.37 20.58 -0.82
N LEU A 113 4.09 19.89 -1.68
CA LEU A 113 4.82 18.69 -1.32
C LEU A 113 6.01 19.03 -0.40
N PRO A 114 6.48 18.06 0.42
CA PRO A 114 7.64 18.26 1.28
C PRO A 114 8.88 18.71 0.51
N GLU A 115 9.75 19.47 1.21
CA GLU A 115 11.02 19.87 0.63
C GLU A 115 11.88 18.64 0.29
N GLY A 116 12.55 18.69 -0.86
CA GLY A 116 13.38 17.58 -1.35
C GLY A 116 12.60 16.46 -2.06
N PHE A 117 11.27 16.62 -2.27
CA PHE A 117 10.51 15.67 -3.07
C PHE A 117 11.08 15.60 -4.53
N PRO A 118 11.17 14.41 -5.18
CA PRO A 118 10.67 13.11 -4.71
C PRO A 118 11.65 12.32 -3.83
N ASP A 119 12.90 12.73 -3.70
CA ASP A 119 13.92 11.96 -2.97
C ASP A 119 13.57 11.80 -1.48
N SER A 120 13.10 12.87 -0.83
CA SER A 120 12.65 12.82 0.57
C SER A 120 11.49 11.85 0.80
N PHE A 121 10.62 11.67 -0.17
CA PHE A 121 9.53 10.71 -0.12
C PHE A 121 10.04 9.27 -0.13
N LEU A 122 11.00 8.95 -1.00
CA LEU A 122 11.58 7.60 -1.11
C LEU A 122 12.47 7.24 0.10
N GLU A 123 13.00 8.23 0.80
CA GLU A 123 13.81 8.05 2.02
C GLU A 123 12.95 8.00 3.30
N ASP A 124 11.65 8.25 3.21
CA ASP A 124 10.75 8.09 4.36
C ASP A 124 10.82 6.65 4.89
N LYS A 125 10.85 6.53 6.22
CA LYS A 125 11.03 5.24 6.90
C LYS A 125 9.99 4.20 6.48
N TYR A 126 8.74 4.58 6.34
CA TYR A 126 7.65 3.64 6.09
C TYR A 126 7.46 3.33 4.61
N VAL A 127 7.74 4.30 3.74
CA VAL A 127 7.84 4.07 2.29
C VAL A 127 8.99 3.11 2.01
N LYS A 128 10.17 3.37 2.60
CA LYS A 128 11.34 2.51 2.46
C LYS A 128 11.10 1.09 3.00
N CYS A 129 10.44 0.97 4.16
CA CYS A 129 10.03 -0.33 4.70
C CYS A 129 9.21 -1.13 3.70
N SER A 130 8.22 -0.50 3.05
CA SER A 130 7.39 -1.14 2.04
C SER A 130 8.19 -1.59 0.80
N LEU A 131 9.14 -0.77 0.35
CA LEU A 131 10.00 -1.10 -0.78
C LEU A 131 10.97 -2.25 -0.44
N ASP A 132 11.52 -2.26 0.77
CA ASP A 132 12.41 -3.32 1.24
C ASP A 132 11.65 -4.64 1.42
N ALA A 133 10.41 -4.63 1.92
CA ALA A 133 9.55 -5.81 1.97
C ALA A 133 9.28 -6.39 0.56
N ILE A 134 9.06 -5.55 -0.45
CA ILE A 134 8.93 -6.00 -1.85
C ILE A 134 10.22 -6.67 -2.33
N ARG A 135 11.39 -6.14 -1.97
CA ARG A 135 12.70 -6.74 -2.33
C ARG A 135 12.87 -8.11 -1.68
N ILE A 136 12.56 -8.23 -0.39
CA ILE A 136 12.59 -9.52 0.34
C ILE A 136 11.67 -10.54 -0.32
N LEU A 137 10.43 -10.18 -0.64
CA LEU A 137 9.52 -11.06 -1.36
C LEU A 137 10.05 -11.45 -2.74
N LYS A 138 10.71 -10.53 -3.44
CA LYS A 138 11.32 -10.80 -4.73
C LYS A 138 12.49 -11.79 -4.63
N GLU A 139 13.28 -11.72 -3.57
CA GLU A 139 14.33 -12.70 -3.28
C GLU A 139 13.74 -14.06 -2.91
N HIS A 140 12.66 -14.08 -2.11
CA HIS A 140 11.97 -15.29 -1.69
C HIS A 140 11.31 -16.06 -2.85
N PHE A 141 10.49 -15.37 -3.64
CA PHE A 141 9.69 -16.00 -4.70
C PHE A 141 10.34 -15.97 -6.10
N GLY A 142 11.38 -15.18 -6.30
CA GLY A 142 11.98 -15.02 -7.63
C GLY A 142 10.97 -14.52 -8.67
N ASN A 143 10.67 -15.38 -9.65
CA ASN A 143 9.70 -15.10 -10.71
C ASN A 143 8.45 -16.00 -10.66
N GLU A 144 8.28 -16.79 -9.61
CA GLU A 144 7.21 -17.78 -9.54
C GLU A 144 5.88 -17.21 -9.12
N VAL A 145 5.88 -16.24 -8.17
CA VAL A 145 4.66 -15.61 -7.62
C VAL A 145 4.57 -14.16 -8.06
N MET A 146 3.35 -13.66 -8.31
CA MET A 146 3.13 -12.26 -8.61
C MET A 146 3.24 -11.43 -7.33
N ILE A 147 4.18 -10.49 -7.32
CA ILE A 147 4.33 -9.52 -6.22
C ILE A 147 3.70 -8.20 -6.67
N LEU A 148 2.75 -7.72 -5.90
CA LEU A 148 2.01 -6.50 -6.19
C LEU A 148 2.51 -5.36 -5.29
N GLY A 149 2.70 -4.20 -5.89
CA GLY A 149 2.81 -2.93 -5.18
C GLY A 149 1.46 -2.23 -5.12
N LYS A 150 1.26 -1.42 -4.09
CA LYS A 150 0.08 -0.57 -3.92
C LYS A 150 0.53 0.88 -3.74
N VAL A 151 -0.12 1.78 -4.45
CA VAL A 151 0.03 3.22 -4.28
C VAL A 151 -1.35 3.85 -4.08
N MET A 152 -1.41 4.91 -3.28
CA MET A 152 -2.64 5.65 -3.06
C MET A 152 -2.81 6.70 -4.15
N GLY A 153 -3.99 6.75 -4.76
CA GLY A 153 -4.32 7.82 -5.68
C GLY A 153 -4.52 9.16 -4.95
N PRO A 154 -4.43 10.30 -5.67
CA PRO A 154 -4.50 11.64 -5.09
C PRO A 154 -5.73 11.88 -4.21
N TRP A 155 -6.87 11.33 -4.58
CA TRP A 155 -8.11 11.43 -3.81
C TRP A 155 -7.99 10.78 -2.42
N THR A 156 -7.44 9.56 -2.35
CA THR A 156 -7.24 8.86 -1.08
C THR A 156 -6.17 9.54 -0.23
N LEU A 157 -5.07 9.99 -0.85
CA LEU A 157 -4.03 10.77 -0.15
C LEU A 157 -4.59 12.07 0.44
N SER A 158 -5.53 12.74 -0.24
CA SER A 158 -6.19 13.93 0.30
C SER A 158 -6.88 13.67 1.63
N TYR A 159 -7.46 12.49 1.84
CA TYR A 159 -8.08 12.14 3.13
C TYR A 159 -7.10 12.14 4.29
N HIS A 160 -5.83 11.85 4.02
CA HIS A 160 -4.79 11.82 5.03
C HIS A 160 -4.16 13.19 5.26
N VAL A 161 -3.76 13.89 4.18
CA VAL A 161 -3.03 15.15 4.28
C VAL A 161 -3.92 16.36 4.54
N TYR A 162 -5.20 16.26 4.19
CA TYR A 162 -6.17 17.35 4.30
C TYR A 162 -7.17 17.16 5.43
N ASN A 163 -7.38 15.95 5.89
CA ASN A 163 -8.49 15.44 6.68
C ASN A 163 -9.77 15.24 5.84
N VAL A 164 -10.46 14.13 6.09
CA VAL A 164 -11.62 13.69 5.28
C VAL A 164 -12.74 14.73 5.29
N GLN A 165 -13.08 15.25 6.48
CA GLN A 165 -14.22 16.14 6.61
C GLN A 165 -13.97 17.47 5.92
N GLU A 166 -12.83 18.09 6.18
CA GLU A 166 -12.43 19.37 5.59
C GLU A 166 -12.31 19.23 4.06
N PHE A 167 -11.67 18.15 3.57
CA PHE A 167 -11.54 17.90 2.16
C PHE A 167 -12.90 17.78 1.46
N LEU A 168 -13.83 16.99 2.01
CA LEU A 168 -15.17 16.84 1.45
C LEU A 168 -15.99 18.12 1.52
N MET A 169 -15.87 18.89 2.58
CA MET A 169 -16.53 20.20 2.67
C MET A 169 -16.00 21.17 1.63
N ASP A 170 -14.69 21.19 1.39
CA ASP A 170 -14.06 22.10 0.45
C ASP A 170 -14.31 21.71 -1.02
N THR A 171 -14.76 20.48 -1.31
CA THR A 171 -15.24 20.17 -2.68
C THR A 171 -16.39 21.09 -3.12
N LEU A 172 -17.13 21.65 -2.16
CA LEU A 172 -18.23 22.59 -2.41
C LEU A 172 -17.86 24.04 -2.04
N ALA A 173 -17.11 24.23 -0.95
CA ALA A 173 -16.82 25.56 -0.40
C ALA A 173 -15.59 26.24 -1.04
N ASP A 174 -14.57 25.47 -1.40
CA ASP A 174 -13.35 25.94 -2.07
C ASP A 174 -12.82 24.88 -3.06
N PRO A 175 -13.52 24.66 -4.19
CA PRO A 175 -13.13 23.65 -5.17
C PRO A 175 -11.76 23.94 -5.80
N ASP A 176 -11.29 25.17 -5.81
CA ASP A 176 -9.97 25.51 -6.33
C ASP A 176 -8.84 25.07 -5.39
N ARG A 177 -9.06 25.12 -4.07
CA ARG A 177 -8.13 24.53 -3.09
C ARG A 177 -8.03 23.01 -3.27
N VAL A 178 -9.18 22.34 -3.41
CA VAL A 178 -9.24 20.90 -3.68
C VAL A 178 -8.49 20.55 -4.96
N ARG A 179 -8.71 21.31 -6.04
CA ARG A 179 -8.00 21.07 -7.32
C ARG A 179 -6.49 21.21 -7.16
N ARG A 180 -6.00 22.27 -6.49
CA ARG A 180 -4.57 22.44 -6.20
C ARG A 180 -4.01 21.27 -5.39
N SER A 181 -4.76 20.77 -4.42
CA SER A 181 -4.35 19.61 -3.61
C SER A 181 -4.20 18.34 -4.45
N LEU A 182 -5.19 18.07 -5.31
CA LEU A 182 -5.16 16.90 -6.20
C LEU A 182 -4.05 16.99 -7.23
N ASP A 183 -3.81 18.20 -7.79
CA ASP A 183 -2.72 18.44 -8.73
C ASP A 183 -1.36 18.17 -8.07
N ALA A 184 -1.12 18.68 -6.86
CA ALA A 184 0.10 18.41 -6.11
C ALA A 184 0.27 16.92 -5.79
N LEU A 185 -0.80 16.25 -5.32
CA LEU A 185 -0.75 14.83 -4.98
C LEU A 185 -0.66 13.91 -6.20
N SER A 186 -0.99 14.38 -7.40
CA SER A 186 -0.81 13.61 -8.63
C SER A 186 0.67 13.42 -9.02
N GLU A 187 1.58 14.18 -8.41
CA GLU A 187 3.02 14.00 -8.55
C GLU A 187 3.58 12.87 -7.64
N VAL A 188 2.79 12.46 -6.65
CA VAL A 188 3.14 11.30 -5.80
C VAL A 188 2.86 10.03 -6.59
N PRO A 189 3.79 9.05 -6.63
CA PRO A 189 3.72 7.85 -7.46
C PRO A 189 2.48 7.01 -7.21
#